data_3fb6aa2af23dbb938e9a3b74af5bca74
#
_entry.id   3fb6aa2af23dbb938e9a3b74af5bca74
#
_cell.length_a   1.000
_cell.length_b   1.000
_cell.length_c   1.000
_cell.angle_alpha   90.00
_cell.angle_beta   90.00
_cell.angle_gamma   90.00
#
_symmetry.space_group_name_H-M   'P 1'
#
loop_
_entity.id
_entity.type
_entity.pdbx_description
1 polymer ?
#
loop_
_entity_poly.entity_id
_entity_poly.type
_entity_poly.pdbx_seq_one_letter_code
_entity_poly.pdbx_strand_id
1 'polypeptide(L)'
;MHFSPADDAVEALLRFGVAMLRAGNTAARTHDWIEIVAQKLAFESVSISQSLDSLMITVRRSSDWITVMREIGPPAVNVSRIGDLELLAKTVEAGSAPRDIANKLAKIESEPPTYSAWSIAAAVGVASGGFAFINGAAAVDLIAAAVASATGQWFRTLLLRNRYNQYGAAALTALTASGAYVLLAALMRNVGLEIANFPAGFMASVLFLVPGFPLVGGLFDLLQYKTVAGVSRLAYGTMILLAVALGLSIVIAIAGIDLSRQPPPELAYPLTLVLRAFASFVAGGAFAMLFNSSARTALAAGLLALCANSLRLALSDAGMMLAPAAFFAALVIGLVAVLADQRYNVPRIAMTVAPVVIMMPGVYAFEMVVLFNRGQMIEALQASASCGFVIGALAMGLATARFFSLK
;
A
#
# COMPACT_ATOMS: atom_id res chain seq x y z
N MET A 1 1.99 33.07 -26.50
CA MET A 1 2.21 33.64 -25.16
C MET A 1 3.64 33.27 -24.76
N HIS A 2 4.55 34.25 -24.65
CA HIS A 2 5.88 34.03 -24.10
C HIS A 2 5.70 33.92 -22.57
N PHE A 3 5.80 32.72 -22.02
CA PHE A 3 5.91 32.56 -20.59
C PHE A 3 7.21 33.19 -20.09
N SER A 4 7.14 33.92 -19.00
CA SER A 4 8.32 34.41 -18.29
C SER A 4 9.19 33.26 -17.79
N PRO A 5 10.53 33.37 -17.71
CA PRO A 5 11.37 32.38 -17.06
C PRO A 5 10.95 32.05 -15.60
N ALA A 6 10.22 32.95 -14.95
CA ALA A 6 9.61 32.71 -13.66
C ALA A 6 8.44 31.72 -13.74
N ASP A 7 7.62 31.80 -14.79
CA ASP A 7 6.49 30.91 -15.03
C ASP A 7 6.98 29.48 -15.32
N ASP A 8 8.07 29.32 -16.07
CA ASP A 8 8.68 27.99 -16.35
C ASP A 8 9.20 27.32 -15.07
N ALA A 9 9.74 28.08 -14.11
CA ALA A 9 10.25 27.56 -12.85
C ALA A 9 9.11 27.11 -11.93
N VAL A 10 8.03 27.89 -11.84
CA VAL A 10 6.84 27.54 -11.05
C VAL A 10 6.17 26.31 -11.65
N GLU A 11 6.06 26.23 -12.97
CA GLU A 11 5.49 25.09 -13.67
C GLU A 11 6.33 23.81 -13.44
N ALA A 12 7.66 23.89 -13.50
CA ALA A 12 8.55 22.77 -13.23
C ALA A 12 8.40 22.26 -11.77
N LEU A 13 8.31 23.20 -10.80
CA LEU A 13 8.11 22.85 -9.39
C LEU A 13 6.74 22.18 -9.15
N LEU A 14 5.68 22.74 -9.74
CA LEU A 14 4.33 22.18 -9.64
C LEU A 14 4.27 20.78 -10.25
N ARG A 15 4.84 20.61 -11.45
CA ARG A 15 4.90 19.32 -12.14
C ARG A 15 5.67 18.27 -11.32
N PHE A 16 6.79 18.65 -10.70
CA PHE A 16 7.53 17.79 -9.79
C PHE A 16 6.66 17.31 -8.61
N GLY A 17 5.98 18.23 -7.91
CA GLY A 17 5.11 17.90 -6.79
C GLY A 17 3.94 16.99 -7.21
N VAL A 18 3.32 17.27 -8.34
CA VAL A 18 2.25 16.44 -8.92
C VAL A 18 2.77 15.02 -9.25
N ALA A 19 3.97 14.91 -9.83
CA ALA A 19 4.58 13.63 -10.14
C ALA A 19 4.84 12.79 -8.88
N MET A 20 5.32 13.43 -7.79
CA MET A 20 5.52 12.78 -6.48
C MET A 20 4.21 12.23 -5.90
N LEU A 21 3.14 13.03 -5.91
CA LEU A 21 1.83 12.63 -5.39
C LEU A 21 1.17 11.54 -6.24
N ARG A 22 1.26 11.65 -7.57
CA ARG A 22 0.78 10.61 -8.50
C ARG A 22 1.50 9.28 -8.33
N ALA A 23 2.79 9.32 -8.02
CA ALA A 23 3.56 8.13 -7.72
C ALA A 23 3.22 7.52 -6.35
N GLY A 24 2.39 8.18 -5.54
CA GLY A 24 1.90 7.68 -4.27
C GLY A 24 2.73 8.10 -3.05
N ASN A 25 3.61 9.09 -3.16
CA ASN A 25 4.37 9.54 -1.99
C ASN A 25 3.45 10.16 -0.91
N THR A 26 3.91 10.14 0.35
CA THR A 26 3.18 10.78 1.46
C THR A 26 3.19 12.30 1.32
N ALA A 27 2.19 12.96 1.89
CA ALA A 27 2.07 14.40 1.84
C ALA A 27 3.26 15.12 2.48
N ALA A 28 3.69 14.66 3.64
CA ALA A 28 4.81 15.22 4.34
C ALA A 28 6.13 15.08 3.56
N ARG A 29 6.38 13.90 2.97
CA ARG A 29 7.59 13.66 2.20
C ARG A 29 7.61 14.47 0.90
N THR A 30 6.45 14.61 0.25
CA THR A 30 6.31 15.45 -0.95
C THR A 30 6.60 16.91 -0.62
N HIS A 31 6.13 17.40 0.52
CA HIS A 31 6.41 18.74 1.01
C HIS A 31 7.92 18.98 1.17
N ASP A 32 8.61 18.08 1.90
CA ASP A 32 10.06 18.17 2.12
C ASP A 32 10.83 18.28 0.77
N TRP A 33 10.45 17.48 -0.24
CA TRP A 33 11.10 17.47 -1.53
C TRP A 33 10.76 18.69 -2.40
N ILE A 34 9.52 19.20 -2.34
CA ILE A 34 9.16 20.45 -3.04
C ILE A 34 9.96 21.62 -2.47
N GLU A 35 10.15 21.70 -1.15
CA GLU A 35 10.98 22.74 -0.52
C GLU A 35 12.43 22.69 -1.03
N ILE A 36 13.03 21.51 -1.10
CA ILE A 36 14.40 21.32 -1.60
C ILE A 36 14.52 21.79 -3.06
N VAL A 37 13.58 21.41 -3.92
CA VAL A 37 13.59 21.80 -5.34
C VAL A 37 13.31 23.30 -5.49
N ALA A 38 12.42 23.88 -4.68
CA ALA A 38 12.11 25.31 -4.69
C ALA A 38 13.35 26.16 -4.34
N GLN A 39 14.11 25.76 -3.31
CA GLN A 39 15.37 26.42 -2.95
C GLN A 39 16.38 26.37 -4.10
N LYS A 40 16.48 25.25 -4.80
CA LYS A 40 17.39 25.09 -5.96
C LYS A 40 16.96 25.91 -7.17
N LEU A 41 15.64 26.18 -7.31
CA LEU A 41 15.09 27.10 -8.32
C LEU A 41 15.12 28.57 -7.90
N ALA A 42 15.80 28.90 -6.78
CA ALA A 42 15.97 30.26 -6.24
C ALA A 42 14.65 30.94 -5.84
N PHE A 43 13.64 30.17 -5.36
CA PHE A 43 12.50 30.74 -4.68
C PHE A 43 12.85 31.05 -3.22
N GLU A 44 12.42 32.22 -2.75
CA GLU A 44 12.70 32.70 -1.37
C GLU A 44 11.85 31.95 -0.32
N SER A 45 10.62 31.60 -0.71
CA SER A 45 9.72 30.82 0.13
C SER A 45 8.73 30.03 -0.73
N VAL A 46 8.27 28.91 -0.18
CA VAL A 46 7.21 28.09 -0.77
C VAL A 46 6.20 27.72 0.31
N SER A 47 4.92 27.90 0.00
CA SER A 47 3.79 27.40 0.80
C SER A 47 3.05 26.35 0.01
N ILE A 48 2.73 25.23 0.65
CA ILE A 48 2.18 24.06 -0.03
C ILE A 48 0.89 23.64 0.67
N SER A 49 -0.20 23.59 -0.10
CA SER A 49 -1.47 22.96 0.31
C SER A 49 -1.77 21.80 -0.62
N GLN A 50 -2.07 20.65 -0.06
CA GLN A 50 -2.30 19.43 -0.84
C GLN A 50 -3.40 18.58 -0.25
N SER A 51 -4.17 17.98 -1.15
CA SER A 51 -5.16 16.94 -0.85
C SER A 51 -4.77 15.65 -1.60
N LEU A 52 -5.68 14.69 -1.68
CA LEU A 52 -5.48 13.48 -2.48
C LEU A 52 -5.52 13.78 -3.98
N ASP A 53 -6.33 14.75 -4.39
CA ASP A 53 -6.71 15.06 -5.77
C ASP A 53 -6.18 16.41 -6.28
N SER A 54 -5.53 17.21 -5.42
CA SER A 54 -5.04 18.52 -5.81
C SER A 54 -3.76 18.93 -5.07
N LEU A 55 -2.93 19.71 -5.75
CA LEU A 55 -1.74 20.36 -5.23
C LEU A 55 -1.80 21.86 -5.57
N MET A 56 -1.71 22.69 -4.54
CA MET A 56 -1.56 24.14 -4.67
C MET A 56 -0.22 24.55 -4.07
N ILE A 57 0.52 25.33 -4.83
CA ILE A 57 1.82 25.88 -4.43
C ILE A 57 1.77 27.37 -4.58
N THR A 58 2.18 28.08 -3.53
CA THR A 58 2.40 29.53 -3.54
C THR A 58 3.89 29.75 -3.33
N VAL A 59 4.55 30.41 -4.27
CA VAL A 59 5.97 30.74 -4.20
C VAL A 59 6.18 32.24 -4.15
N ARG A 60 7.26 32.68 -3.48
CA ARG A 60 7.73 34.07 -3.49
C ARG A 60 9.05 34.19 -4.23
N ARG A 61 9.12 35.16 -5.13
CA ARG A 61 10.34 35.55 -5.84
C ARG A 61 10.40 37.04 -5.89
N SER A 62 11.39 37.65 -5.25
CA SER A 62 11.51 39.11 -5.08
C SER A 62 10.26 39.69 -4.40
N SER A 63 9.51 40.57 -5.06
CA SER A 63 8.26 41.15 -4.52
C SER A 63 6.99 40.37 -4.86
N ASP A 64 7.08 39.43 -5.79
CA ASP A 64 5.90 38.79 -6.38
C ASP A 64 5.54 37.46 -5.71
N TRP A 65 4.24 37.28 -5.48
CA TRP A 65 3.66 36.04 -5.04
C TRP A 65 2.90 35.37 -6.18
N ILE A 66 3.26 34.15 -6.49
CA ILE A 66 2.62 33.37 -7.55
C ILE A 66 1.99 32.15 -6.92
N THR A 67 0.67 31.99 -7.08
CA THR A 67 -0.09 30.80 -6.64
C THR A 67 -0.55 30.03 -7.86
N VAL A 68 -0.23 28.75 -7.89
CA VAL A 68 -0.67 27.81 -8.93
C VAL A 68 -1.27 26.58 -8.31
N MET A 69 -2.27 26.01 -9.00
CA MET A 69 -2.94 24.78 -8.55
C MET A 69 -3.07 23.81 -9.72
N ARG A 70 -2.99 22.52 -9.43
CA ARG A 70 -3.23 21.45 -10.39
C ARG A 70 -3.97 20.29 -9.76
N GLU A 71 -4.95 19.75 -10.48
CA GLU A 71 -5.60 18.50 -10.14
C GLU A 71 -4.65 17.32 -10.38
N ILE A 72 -4.75 16.35 -9.47
CA ILE A 72 -3.97 15.12 -9.48
C ILE A 72 -4.95 13.99 -9.77
N GLY A 73 -4.65 13.16 -10.77
CA GLY A 73 -5.43 11.95 -11.01
C GLY A 73 -5.32 10.95 -9.86
N PRO A 74 -6.11 9.87 -9.90
CA PRO A 74 -6.14 8.86 -8.84
C PRO A 74 -4.72 8.39 -8.47
N PRO A 75 -4.38 8.30 -7.18
CA PRO A 75 -3.05 7.92 -6.75
C PRO A 75 -2.79 6.45 -7.08
N ALA A 76 -1.58 6.16 -7.54
CA ALA A 76 -1.05 4.81 -7.70
C ALA A 76 0.29 4.73 -6.98
N VAL A 77 0.62 3.59 -6.39
CA VAL A 77 1.94 3.43 -5.74
C VAL A 77 2.94 2.92 -6.77
N ASN A 78 3.95 3.75 -7.07
CA ASN A 78 5.06 3.39 -7.94
C ASN A 78 6.38 3.76 -7.27
N VAL A 79 6.95 2.78 -6.58
CA VAL A 79 8.14 2.96 -5.73
C VAL A 79 9.38 3.34 -6.56
N SER A 80 9.59 2.73 -7.74
CA SER A 80 10.71 3.09 -8.62
C SER A 80 10.63 4.56 -9.02
N ARG A 81 9.46 5.01 -9.48
CA ARG A 81 9.26 6.41 -9.87
C ARG A 81 9.49 7.39 -8.73
N ILE A 82 9.08 7.04 -7.50
CA ILE A 82 9.38 7.86 -6.32
C ILE A 82 10.89 7.97 -6.12
N GLY A 83 11.62 6.85 -6.25
CA GLY A 83 13.08 6.84 -6.15
C GLY A 83 13.76 7.75 -7.18
N ASP A 84 13.31 7.69 -8.43
CA ASP A 84 13.86 8.50 -9.51
C ASP A 84 13.56 10.00 -9.31
N LEU A 85 12.39 10.35 -8.79
CA LEU A 85 12.01 11.71 -8.43
C LEU A 85 12.83 12.23 -7.23
N GLU A 86 13.05 11.42 -6.21
CA GLU A 86 13.93 11.78 -5.08
C GLU A 86 15.38 11.96 -5.54
N LEU A 87 15.87 11.11 -6.42
CA LEU A 87 17.20 11.23 -7.01
C LEU A 87 17.31 12.51 -7.84
N LEU A 88 16.29 12.82 -8.67
CA LEU A 88 16.22 14.08 -9.39
C LEU A 88 16.34 15.26 -8.43
N ALA A 89 15.54 15.29 -7.36
CA ALA A 89 15.58 16.36 -6.37
C ALA A 89 16.95 16.51 -5.69
N LYS A 90 17.66 15.40 -5.42
CA LYS A 90 19.02 15.41 -4.86
C LYS A 90 20.05 15.94 -5.86
N THR A 91 19.96 15.58 -7.14
CA THR A 91 20.96 15.84 -8.19
C THR A 91 20.76 17.17 -8.94
N VAL A 92 19.62 17.83 -8.80
CA VAL A 92 19.43 19.19 -9.32
C VAL A 92 20.40 20.14 -8.63
N GLU A 93 21.15 20.91 -9.40
CA GLU A 93 22.06 21.92 -8.87
C GLU A 93 21.34 23.26 -8.66
N ALA A 94 21.87 24.10 -7.76
CA ALA A 94 21.34 25.44 -7.56
C ALA A 94 21.51 26.28 -8.85
N GLY A 95 20.39 26.89 -9.29
CA GLY A 95 20.37 27.66 -10.53
C GLY A 95 20.18 26.85 -11.82
N SER A 96 19.88 25.55 -11.71
CA SER A 96 19.52 24.71 -12.87
C SER A 96 18.39 25.34 -13.68
N ALA A 97 18.47 25.26 -15.01
CA ALA A 97 17.40 25.75 -15.85
C ALA A 97 16.10 24.99 -15.64
N PRO A 98 14.93 25.62 -15.48
CA PRO A 98 13.64 24.96 -15.30
C PRO A 98 13.33 23.94 -16.38
N ARG A 99 13.76 24.18 -17.62
CA ARG A 99 13.61 23.28 -18.77
C ARG A 99 14.35 21.94 -18.58
N ASP A 100 15.51 21.95 -17.94
CA ASP A 100 16.27 20.71 -17.68
C ASP A 100 15.55 19.83 -16.67
N ILE A 101 14.96 20.44 -15.63
CA ILE A 101 14.11 19.73 -14.67
C ILE A 101 12.88 19.15 -15.37
N ALA A 102 12.20 19.96 -16.20
CA ALA A 102 11.03 19.52 -16.96
C ALA A 102 11.35 18.36 -17.92
N ASN A 103 12.51 18.39 -18.58
CA ASN A 103 12.96 17.30 -19.47
C ASN A 103 13.24 16.00 -18.70
N LYS A 104 13.94 16.12 -17.56
CA LYS A 104 14.20 14.96 -16.68
C LYS A 104 12.89 14.38 -16.12
N LEU A 105 11.94 15.23 -15.71
CA LEU A 105 10.61 14.82 -15.28
C LEU A 105 9.85 14.07 -16.39
N ALA A 106 9.87 14.62 -17.62
CA ALA A 106 9.24 13.98 -18.77
C ALA A 106 9.80 12.57 -19.02
N LYS A 107 11.11 12.39 -18.87
CA LYS A 107 11.76 11.08 -18.98
C LYS A 107 11.24 10.11 -17.90
N ILE A 108 11.26 10.51 -16.63
CA ILE A 108 10.77 9.70 -15.50
C ILE A 108 9.28 9.33 -15.67
N GLU A 109 8.45 10.29 -16.13
CA GLU A 109 7.02 10.05 -16.37
C GLU A 109 6.75 9.09 -17.52
N SER A 110 7.62 9.08 -18.55
CA SER A 110 7.49 8.20 -19.72
C SER A 110 8.00 6.78 -19.50
N GLU A 111 8.72 6.51 -18.42
CA GLU A 111 9.24 5.18 -18.13
C GLU A 111 8.10 4.15 -17.94
N PRO A 112 8.13 3.02 -18.67
CA PRO A 112 7.12 1.98 -18.54
C PRO A 112 7.23 1.28 -17.18
N PRO A 113 6.15 0.61 -16.72
CA PRO A 113 6.22 -0.24 -15.54
C PRO A 113 7.28 -1.33 -15.69
N THR A 114 8.01 -1.62 -14.61
CA THR A 114 9.06 -2.65 -14.58
C THR A 114 8.54 -4.05 -14.86
N TYR A 115 7.30 -4.34 -14.44
CA TYR A 115 6.71 -5.66 -14.54
C TYR A 115 5.51 -5.71 -15.47
N SER A 116 5.35 -6.81 -16.18
CA SER A 116 4.17 -7.08 -16.99
C SER A 116 2.93 -7.29 -16.12
N ALA A 117 1.73 -7.12 -16.71
CA ALA A 117 0.47 -7.39 -16.00
C ALA A 117 0.36 -8.83 -15.49
N TRP A 118 0.88 -9.79 -16.25
CA TRP A 118 0.92 -11.20 -15.87
C TRP A 118 1.87 -11.46 -14.70
N SER A 119 3.05 -10.83 -14.72
CA SER A 119 4.01 -10.94 -13.59
C SER A 119 3.42 -10.37 -12.30
N ILE A 120 2.69 -9.25 -12.39
CA ILE A 120 2.01 -8.66 -11.24
C ILE A 120 0.86 -9.56 -10.76
N ALA A 121 0.07 -10.13 -11.67
CA ALA A 121 -0.99 -11.05 -11.30
C ALA A 121 -0.44 -12.30 -10.59
N ALA A 122 0.63 -12.89 -11.12
CA ALA A 122 1.31 -14.01 -10.48
C ALA A 122 1.87 -13.64 -9.10
N ALA A 123 2.52 -12.48 -8.97
CA ALA A 123 3.04 -11.98 -7.69
C ALA A 123 1.91 -11.80 -6.66
N VAL A 124 0.78 -11.21 -7.04
CA VAL A 124 -0.40 -11.07 -6.17
C VAL A 124 -0.94 -12.43 -5.76
N GLY A 125 -1.02 -13.39 -6.68
CA GLY A 125 -1.40 -14.76 -6.35
C GLY A 125 -0.49 -15.37 -5.28
N VAL A 126 0.82 -15.28 -5.47
CA VAL A 126 1.83 -15.77 -4.52
C VAL A 126 1.71 -15.06 -3.16
N ALA A 127 1.52 -13.74 -3.15
CA ALA A 127 1.30 -12.97 -1.93
C ALA A 127 0.05 -13.43 -1.18
N SER A 128 -1.05 -13.63 -1.89
CA SER A 128 -2.32 -14.09 -1.31
C SER A 128 -2.22 -15.52 -0.76
N GLY A 129 -1.48 -16.40 -1.43
CA GLY A 129 -1.14 -17.72 -0.90
C GLY A 129 -0.37 -17.63 0.42
N GLY A 130 0.66 -16.78 0.49
CA GLY A 130 1.38 -16.51 1.73
C GLY A 130 0.47 -15.97 2.85
N PHE A 131 -0.44 -15.07 2.53
CA PHE A 131 -1.45 -14.58 3.48
C PHE A 131 -2.42 -15.66 3.93
N ALA A 132 -2.90 -16.50 3.00
CA ALA A 132 -3.76 -17.62 3.34
C ALA A 132 -3.09 -18.52 4.39
N PHE A 133 -1.81 -18.86 4.17
CA PHE A 133 -1.02 -19.66 5.11
C PHE A 133 -0.88 -18.98 6.48
N ILE A 134 -0.51 -17.69 6.53
CA ILE A 134 -0.35 -16.94 7.78
C ILE A 134 -1.66 -16.91 8.57
N ASN A 135 -2.82 -16.97 7.90
CA ASN A 135 -4.15 -16.99 8.49
C ASN A 135 -4.72 -18.40 8.70
N GLY A 136 -3.87 -19.43 8.60
CA GLY A 136 -4.23 -20.81 8.95
C GLY A 136 -4.90 -21.61 7.83
N ALA A 137 -4.74 -21.20 6.56
CA ALA A 137 -5.20 -21.99 5.42
C ALA A 137 -4.32 -23.23 5.21
N ALA A 138 -4.93 -24.33 4.77
CA ALA A 138 -4.23 -25.54 4.36
C ALA A 138 -3.71 -25.40 2.91
N ALA A 139 -2.92 -26.36 2.45
CA ALA A 139 -2.25 -26.28 1.14
C ALA A 139 -3.23 -26.12 -0.04
N VAL A 140 -4.37 -26.78 0.00
CA VAL A 140 -5.40 -26.70 -1.08
C VAL A 140 -6.06 -25.32 -1.09
N ASP A 141 -6.43 -24.80 0.08
CA ASP A 141 -6.98 -23.45 0.24
C ASP A 141 -6.01 -22.37 -0.26
N LEU A 142 -4.72 -22.55 0.06
CA LEU A 142 -3.64 -21.65 -0.35
C LEU A 142 -3.52 -21.56 -1.87
N ILE A 143 -3.54 -22.71 -2.56
CA ILE A 143 -3.48 -22.76 -4.02
C ILE A 143 -4.72 -22.10 -4.64
N ALA A 144 -5.91 -22.43 -4.12
CA ALA A 144 -7.15 -21.84 -4.58
C ALA A 144 -7.17 -20.31 -4.40
N ALA A 145 -6.72 -19.81 -3.24
CA ALA A 145 -6.61 -18.37 -2.97
C ALA A 145 -5.59 -17.69 -3.90
N ALA A 146 -4.45 -18.33 -4.16
CA ALA A 146 -3.43 -17.79 -5.06
C ALA A 146 -3.95 -17.65 -6.50
N VAL A 147 -4.61 -18.67 -7.03
CA VAL A 147 -5.18 -18.63 -8.39
C VAL A 147 -6.32 -17.62 -8.48
N ALA A 148 -7.21 -17.58 -7.50
CA ALA A 148 -8.32 -16.65 -7.43
C ALA A 148 -7.85 -15.18 -7.40
N SER A 149 -6.85 -14.88 -6.56
CA SER A 149 -6.26 -13.54 -6.46
C SER A 149 -5.53 -13.12 -7.74
N ALA A 150 -4.79 -14.04 -8.36
CA ALA A 150 -4.11 -13.78 -9.63
C ALA A 150 -5.13 -13.43 -10.72
N THR A 151 -6.23 -14.19 -10.80
CA THR A 151 -7.36 -13.94 -11.72
C THR A 151 -7.98 -12.56 -11.45
N GLY A 152 -8.27 -12.25 -10.19
CA GLY A 152 -8.80 -10.96 -9.77
C GLY A 152 -7.86 -9.81 -10.14
N GLN A 153 -6.56 -9.91 -9.85
CA GLN A 153 -5.59 -8.86 -10.17
C GLN A 153 -5.43 -8.66 -11.69
N TRP A 154 -5.45 -9.73 -12.46
CA TRP A 154 -5.43 -9.61 -13.92
C TRP A 154 -6.66 -8.85 -14.42
N PHE A 155 -7.85 -9.22 -13.94
CA PHE A 155 -9.11 -8.54 -14.29
C PHE A 155 -9.11 -7.06 -13.84
N ARG A 156 -8.61 -6.76 -12.64
CA ARG A 156 -8.42 -5.38 -12.17
C ARG A 156 -7.57 -4.56 -13.13
N THR A 157 -6.49 -5.16 -13.62
CA THR A 157 -5.60 -4.48 -14.57
C THR A 157 -6.32 -4.13 -15.87
N LEU A 158 -7.21 -5.02 -16.36
CA LEU A 158 -8.04 -4.75 -17.54
C LEU A 158 -9.04 -3.60 -17.29
N LEU A 159 -9.73 -3.61 -16.14
CA LEU A 159 -10.66 -2.55 -15.79
C LEU A 159 -9.99 -1.18 -15.72
N LEU A 160 -8.83 -1.10 -15.05
CA LEU A 160 -8.09 0.16 -14.90
C LEU A 160 -7.49 0.65 -16.23
N ARG A 161 -7.05 -0.24 -17.12
CA ARG A 161 -6.62 0.12 -18.48
C ARG A 161 -7.76 0.70 -19.31
N ASN A 162 -8.98 0.20 -19.13
CA ASN A 162 -10.19 0.72 -19.76
C ASN A 162 -10.78 1.94 -19.05
N ARG A 163 -10.03 2.58 -18.14
CA ARG A 163 -10.40 3.80 -17.41
C ARG A 163 -11.66 3.68 -16.53
N TYR A 164 -12.01 2.48 -16.08
CA TYR A 164 -13.07 2.32 -15.10
C TYR A 164 -12.70 3.04 -13.80
N ASN A 165 -13.71 3.54 -13.10
CA ASN A 165 -13.55 4.15 -11.78
C ASN A 165 -12.91 3.14 -10.80
N GLN A 166 -11.98 3.61 -9.95
CA GLN A 166 -11.24 2.74 -9.03
C GLN A 166 -12.13 2.01 -8.02
N TYR A 167 -13.21 2.63 -7.57
CA TYR A 167 -14.16 2.01 -6.63
C TYR A 167 -14.96 0.89 -7.31
N GLY A 168 -15.48 1.15 -8.50
CA GLY A 168 -16.14 0.13 -9.32
C GLY A 168 -15.20 -1.02 -9.69
N ALA A 169 -13.96 -0.69 -10.07
CA ALA A 169 -12.95 -1.70 -10.34
C ALA A 169 -12.63 -2.55 -9.10
N ALA A 170 -12.57 -1.96 -7.90
CA ALA A 170 -12.34 -2.68 -6.65
C ALA A 170 -13.51 -3.64 -6.33
N ALA A 171 -14.76 -3.18 -6.45
CA ALA A 171 -15.95 -4.01 -6.22
C ALA A 171 -16.03 -5.19 -7.17
N LEU A 172 -15.87 -4.95 -8.49
CA LEU A 172 -15.89 -5.99 -9.52
C LEU A 172 -14.72 -6.98 -9.37
N THR A 173 -13.55 -6.48 -8.98
CA THR A 173 -12.40 -7.34 -8.70
C THR A 173 -12.63 -8.22 -7.49
N ALA A 174 -13.21 -7.68 -6.41
CA ALA A 174 -13.53 -8.44 -5.21
C ALA A 174 -14.55 -9.55 -5.52
N LEU A 175 -15.60 -9.23 -6.28
CA LEU A 175 -16.59 -10.19 -6.74
C LEU A 175 -15.94 -11.29 -7.61
N THR A 176 -15.06 -10.92 -8.53
CA THR A 176 -14.38 -11.87 -9.42
C THR A 176 -13.41 -12.77 -8.65
N ALA A 177 -12.58 -12.21 -7.77
CA ALA A 177 -11.59 -12.97 -7.01
C ALA A 177 -12.27 -13.92 -6.00
N SER A 178 -13.23 -13.42 -5.22
CA SER A 178 -13.94 -14.26 -4.24
C SER A 178 -14.84 -15.30 -4.93
N GLY A 179 -15.51 -14.95 -6.03
CA GLY A 179 -16.28 -15.89 -6.84
C GLY A 179 -15.41 -16.97 -7.47
N ALA A 180 -14.25 -16.61 -7.99
CA ALA A 180 -13.27 -17.56 -8.50
C ALA A 180 -12.78 -18.53 -7.41
N TYR A 181 -12.55 -18.04 -6.18
CA TYR A 181 -12.20 -18.89 -5.07
C TYR A 181 -13.30 -19.91 -4.75
N VAL A 182 -14.57 -19.49 -4.68
CA VAL A 182 -15.72 -20.37 -4.43
C VAL A 182 -15.81 -21.44 -5.51
N LEU A 183 -15.67 -21.06 -6.78
CA LEU A 183 -15.72 -21.99 -7.91
C LEU A 183 -14.55 -23.01 -7.85
N LEU A 184 -13.33 -22.52 -7.61
CA LEU A 184 -12.16 -23.40 -7.47
C LEU A 184 -12.31 -24.35 -6.29
N ALA A 185 -12.82 -23.90 -5.14
CA ALA A 185 -13.09 -24.72 -3.99
C ALA A 185 -14.10 -25.82 -4.29
N ALA A 186 -15.17 -25.51 -5.02
CA ALA A 186 -16.15 -26.50 -5.48
C ALA A 186 -15.54 -27.51 -6.46
N LEU A 187 -14.74 -27.07 -7.41
CA LEU A 187 -14.05 -27.96 -8.36
C LEU A 187 -13.06 -28.89 -7.66
N MET A 188 -12.27 -28.38 -6.69
CA MET A 188 -11.32 -29.17 -5.92
C MET A 188 -12.02 -30.25 -5.10
N ARG A 189 -13.16 -29.93 -4.46
CA ARG A 189 -13.98 -30.92 -3.75
C ARG A 189 -14.49 -32.03 -4.68
N ASN A 190 -14.91 -31.70 -5.90
CA ASN A 190 -15.38 -32.68 -6.86
C ASN A 190 -14.29 -33.67 -7.30
N VAL A 191 -13.02 -33.30 -7.23
CA VAL A 191 -11.88 -34.21 -7.51
C VAL A 191 -11.28 -34.82 -6.25
N GLY A 192 -11.98 -34.74 -5.11
CA GLY A 192 -11.57 -35.39 -3.86
C GLY A 192 -10.50 -34.61 -3.05
N LEU A 193 -10.25 -33.32 -3.39
CA LEU A 193 -9.36 -32.47 -2.61
C LEU A 193 -10.15 -31.70 -1.56
N GLU A 194 -9.79 -31.86 -0.30
CA GLU A 194 -10.47 -31.21 0.81
C GLU A 194 -10.01 -29.77 0.99
N ILE A 195 -10.97 -28.87 1.11
CA ILE A 195 -10.80 -27.49 1.56
C ILE A 195 -10.93 -27.48 3.08
N ALA A 196 -9.80 -27.37 3.77
CA ALA A 196 -9.75 -27.51 5.23
C ALA A 196 -10.07 -26.21 5.98
N ASN A 197 -9.77 -25.04 5.41
CA ASN A 197 -10.06 -23.74 6.03
C ASN A 197 -10.60 -22.75 5.00
N PHE A 198 -11.82 -22.99 4.55
CA PHE A 198 -12.48 -22.15 3.55
C PHE A 198 -12.49 -20.65 3.90
N PRO A 199 -12.79 -20.20 5.15
CA PRO A 199 -12.78 -18.78 5.49
C PRO A 199 -11.42 -18.12 5.28
N ALA A 200 -10.32 -18.77 5.67
CA ALA A 200 -8.98 -18.21 5.53
C ALA A 200 -8.59 -18.01 4.05
N GLY A 201 -8.85 -19.02 3.20
CA GLY A 201 -8.59 -18.94 1.78
C GLY A 201 -9.50 -17.91 1.06
N PHE A 202 -10.80 -17.90 1.40
CA PHE A 202 -11.76 -16.94 0.84
C PHE A 202 -11.36 -15.49 1.12
N MET A 203 -11.03 -15.16 2.38
CA MET A 203 -10.56 -13.83 2.74
C MET A 203 -9.23 -13.49 2.06
N ALA A 204 -8.28 -14.44 2.02
CA ALA A 204 -6.99 -14.22 1.39
C ALA A 204 -7.12 -13.91 -0.12
N SER A 205 -8.13 -14.46 -0.80
CA SER A 205 -8.36 -14.23 -2.23
C SER A 205 -8.58 -12.76 -2.60
N VAL A 206 -8.99 -11.91 -1.65
CA VAL A 206 -9.27 -10.48 -1.85
C VAL A 206 -8.37 -9.55 -1.03
N LEU A 207 -7.48 -10.07 -0.18
CA LEU A 207 -6.63 -9.28 0.71
C LEU A 207 -5.74 -8.27 -0.02
N PHE A 208 -5.34 -8.53 -1.26
CA PHE A 208 -4.56 -7.61 -2.08
C PHE A 208 -5.31 -6.31 -2.43
N LEU A 209 -6.64 -6.28 -2.26
CA LEU A 209 -7.47 -5.09 -2.47
C LEU A 209 -7.54 -4.17 -1.25
N VAL A 210 -7.08 -4.63 -0.08
CA VAL A 210 -7.05 -3.78 1.11
C VAL A 210 -6.14 -2.57 0.86
N PRO A 211 -6.67 -1.35 0.97
CA PRO A 211 -5.93 -0.13 0.66
C PRO A 211 -4.95 0.23 1.79
N GLY A 212 -4.03 -0.68 2.11
CA GLY A 212 -3.12 -0.55 3.25
C GLY A 212 -2.29 0.71 3.19
N PHE A 213 -1.76 1.04 2.03
CA PHE A 213 -0.95 2.24 1.88
C PHE A 213 -1.74 3.55 2.08
N PRO A 214 -2.93 3.76 1.49
CA PRO A 214 -3.75 4.93 1.80
C PRO A 214 -4.13 5.04 3.28
N LEU A 215 -4.45 3.93 3.95
CA LEU A 215 -4.87 3.95 5.35
C LEU A 215 -3.71 4.29 6.30
N VAL A 216 -2.57 3.60 6.19
CA VAL A 216 -1.39 3.87 7.02
C VAL A 216 -0.79 5.23 6.66
N GLY A 217 -0.68 5.54 5.37
CA GLY A 217 -0.17 6.82 4.89
C GLY A 217 -1.05 8.00 5.30
N GLY A 218 -2.38 7.83 5.31
CA GLY A 218 -3.32 8.85 5.80
C GLY A 218 -3.14 9.14 7.28
N LEU A 219 -3.04 8.11 8.14
CA LEU A 219 -2.74 8.30 9.56
C LEU A 219 -1.35 8.90 9.78
N PHE A 220 -0.35 8.47 8.99
CA PHE A 220 0.99 9.03 9.06
C PHE A 220 1.02 10.51 8.67
N ASP A 221 0.25 10.93 7.66
CA ASP A 221 0.09 12.35 7.28
C ASP A 221 -0.61 13.14 8.40
N LEU A 222 -1.64 12.57 9.08
CA LEU A 222 -2.29 13.20 10.25
C LEU A 222 -1.31 13.41 11.41
N LEU A 223 -0.48 12.42 11.72
CA LEU A 223 0.54 12.51 12.77
C LEU A 223 1.59 13.61 12.48
N GLN A 224 1.70 14.05 11.23
CA GLN A 224 2.59 15.12 10.80
C GLN A 224 1.85 16.43 10.49
N TYR A 225 0.64 16.60 11.03
CA TYR A 225 -0.19 17.80 10.87
C TYR A 225 -0.56 18.11 9.41
N LYS A 226 -0.48 17.13 8.49
CA LYS A 226 -0.96 17.26 7.12
C LYS A 226 -2.43 16.82 7.03
N THR A 227 -3.29 17.53 7.76
CA THR A 227 -4.67 17.09 8.07
C THR A 227 -5.51 16.86 6.83
N VAL A 228 -5.51 17.79 5.86
CA VAL A 228 -6.33 17.68 4.64
C VAL A 228 -5.92 16.46 3.82
N ALA A 229 -4.63 16.25 3.61
CA ALA A 229 -4.11 15.10 2.88
C ALA A 229 -4.39 13.79 3.62
N GLY A 230 -4.22 13.76 4.96
CA GLY A 230 -4.48 12.60 5.78
C GLY A 230 -5.94 12.16 5.74
N VAL A 231 -6.87 13.10 5.97
CA VAL A 231 -8.32 12.82 5.95
C VAL A 231 -8.77 12.37 4.55
N SER A 232 -8.34 13.04 3.48
CA SER A 232 -8.71 12.64 2.12
C SER A 232 -8.20 11.26 1.74
N ARG A 233 -6.99 10.86 2.19
CA ARG A 233 -6.46 9.49 2.00
C ARG A 233 -7.26 8.44 2.79
N LEU A 234 -7.64 8.75 4.03
CA LEU A 234 -8.46 7.85 4.84
C LEU A 234 -9.85 7.68 4.21
N ALA A 235 -10.49 8.76 3.77
CA ALA A 235 -11.77 8.70 3.06
C ALA A 235 -11.66 7.84 1.79
N TYR A 236 -10.63 8.04 0.97
CA TYR A 236 -10.38 7.22 -0.20
C TYR A 236 -10.19 5.73 0.15
N GLY A 237 -9.36 5.42 1.15
CA GLY A 237 -9.15 4.05 1.60
C GLY A 237 -10.43 3.40 2.12
N THR A 238 -11.23 4.13 2.89
CA THR A 238 -12.52 3.65 3.39
C THR A 238 -13.49 3.35 2.23
N MET A 239 -13.56 4.20 1.22
CA MET A 239 -14.40 3.96 0.04
C MET A 239 -13.96 2.73 -0.76
N ILE A 240 -12.66 2.46 -0.87
CA ILE A 240 -12.15 1.21 -1.47
C ILE A 240 -12.58 0.00 -0.63
N LEU A 241 -12.45 0.07 0.71
CA LEU A 241 -12.89 -1.01 1.59
C LEU A 241 -14.39 -1.29 1.45
N LEU A 242 -15.23 -0.25 1.39
CA LEU A 242 -16.67 -0.40 1.19
C LEU A 242 -16.99 -1.02 -0.18
N ALA A 243 -16.28 -0.64 -1.22
CA ALA A 243 -16.44 -1.22 -2.55
C ALA A 243 -16.07 -2.71 -2.58
N VAL A 244 -14.95 -3.09 -1.95
CA VAL A 244 -14.54 -4.49 -1.81
C VAL A 244 -15.55 -5.27 -0.97
N ALA A 245 -16.01 -4.68 0.13
CA ALA A 245 -17.02 -5.24 1.01
C ALA A 245 -18.31 -5.59 0.26
N LEU A 246 -18.77 -4.68 -0.61
CA LEU A 246 -19.97 -4.92 -1.45
C LEU A 246 -19.75 -6.15 -2.37
N GLY A 247 -18.59 -6.23 -3.05
CA GLY A 247 -18.27 -7.36 -3.91
C GLY A 247 -18.27 -8.69 -3.16
N LEU A 248 -17.65 -8.72 -1.97
CA LEU A 248 -17.67 -9.89 -1.08
C LEU A 248 -19.07 -10.28 -0.63
N SER A 249 -19.86 -9.29 -0.17
CA SER A 249 -21.22 -9.50 0.34
C SER A 249 -22.13 -10.14 -0.71
N ILE A 250 -21.99 -9.73 -1.97
CA ILE A 250 -22.74 -10.34 -3.09
C ILE A 250 -22.38 -11.82 -3.23
N VAL A 251 -21.10 -12.18 -3.21
CA VAL A 251 -20.67 -13.58 -3.33
C VAL A 251 -21.13 -14.41 -2.13
N ILE A 252 -21.01 -13.88 -0.92
CA ILE A 252 -21.49 -14.56 0.31
C ILE A 252 -22.99 -14.82 0.24
N ALA A 253 -23.78 -13.83 -0.20
CA ALA A 253 -25.24 -13.95 -0.31
C ALA A 253 -25.65 -14.99 -1.38
N ILE A 254 -25.00 -14.99 -2.55
CA ILE A 254 -25.33 -15.92 -3.64
C ILE A 254 -24.91 -17.36 -3.30
N ALA A 255 -23.72 -17.54 -2.71
CA ALA A 255 -23.16 -18.86 -2.45
C ALA A 255 -23.55 -19.45 -1.08
N GLY A 256 -24.26 -18.70 -0.23
CA GLY A 256 -24.68 -19.15 1.11
C GLY A 256 -23.51 -19.54 2.01
N ILE A 257 -22.39 -18.79 1.94
CA ILE A 257 -21.14 -19.16 2.59
C ILE A 257 -21.22 -18.95 4.10
N ASP A 258 -20.85 -19.97 4.86
CA ASP A 258 -20.52 -19.84 6.28
C ASP A 258 -19.03 -19.55 6.46
N LEU A 259 -18.74 -18.42 7.09
CA LEU A 259 -17.38 -17.95 7.38
C LEU A 259 -17.04 -18.12 8.88
N SER A 260 -17.61 -19.10 9.56
CA SER A 260 -17.18 -19.43 10.91
C SER A 260 -15.70 -19.83 10.93
N ARG A 261 -14.95 -19.24 11.88
CA ARG A 261 -13.52 -19.53 12.03
C ARG A 261 -13.29 -21.03 12.25
N GLN A 262 -12.37 -21.57 11.48
CA GLN A 262 -11.87 -22.93 11.66
C GLN A 262 -10.49 -22.89 12.30
N PRO A 263 -10.13 -23.86 13.16
CA PRO A 263 -8.79 -23.91 13.71
C PRO A 263 -7.76 -24.14 12.60
N PRO A 264 -6.58 -23.52 12.69
CA PRO A 264 -5.51 -23.75 11.73
C PRO A 264 -5.04 -25.21 11.79
N PRO A 265 -4.44 -25.73 10.69
CA PRO A 265 -3.82 -27.05 10.70
C PRO A 265 -2.77 -27.18 11.79
N GLU A 266 -2.77 -28.29 12.51
CA GLU A 266 -1.77 -28.56 13.55
C GLU A 266 -0.42 -28.89 12.90
N LEU A 267 0.51 -27.95 13.00
CA LEU A 267 1.90 -28.11 12.59
C LEU A 267 2.81 -28.00 13.82
N ALA A 268 3.94 -28.71 13.81
CA ALA A 268 4.95 -28.56 14.86
C ALA A 268 5.40 -27.10 14.94
N TYR A 269 5.48 -26.54 16.16
CA TYR A 269 5.78 -25.12 16.38
C TYR A 269 7.01 -24.61 15.64
N PRO A 270 8.19 -25.31 15.64
CA PRO A 270 9.37 -24.84 14.88
C PRO A 270 9.10 -24.74 13.37
N LEU A 271 8.38 -25.70 12.81
CA LEU A 271 8.02 -25.71 11.39
C LEU A 271 7.07 -24.54 11.06
N THR A 272 6.08 -24.29 11.91
CA THR A 272 5.15 -23.17 11.76
C THR A 272 5.90 -21.82 11.72
N LEU A 273 6.88 -21.61 12.58
CA LEU A 273 7.70 -20.39 12.59
C LEU A 273 8.46 -20.21 11.27
N VAL A 274 9.13 -21.25 10.79
CA VAL A 274 9.89 -21.20 9.53
C VAL A 274 8.98 -20.92 8.34
N LEU A 275 7.83 -21.60 8.27
CA LEU A 275 6.88 -21.42 7.17
C LEU A 275 6.21 -20.04 7.22
N ARG A 276 5.86 -19.52 8.41
CA ARG A 276 5.35 -18.14 8.56
C ARG A 276 6.39 -17.09 8.15
N ALA A 277 7.67 -17.30 8.51
CA ALA A 277 8.75 -16.43 8.09
C ALA A 277 8.94 -16.45 6.57
N PHE A 278 8.94 -17.63 5.96
CA PHE A 278 9.01 -17.79 4.50
C PHE A 278 7.80 -17.16 3.79
N ALA A 279 6.59 -17.41 4.28
CA ALA A 279 5.38 -16.80 3.74
C ALA A 279 5.43 -15.26 3.82
N SER A 280 5.95 -14.70 4.93
CA SER A 280 6.14 -13.26 5.09
C SER A 280 7.16 -12.69 4.11
N PHE A 281 8.27 -13.40 3.88
CA PHE A 281 9.28 -13.04 2.88
C PHE A 281 8.67 -12.97 1.48
N VAL A 282 8.01 -14.04 1.08
CA VAL A 282 7.42 -14.17 -0.25
C VAL A 282 6.33 -13.14 -0.48
N ALA A 283 5.41 -12.97 0.48
CA ALA A 283 4.34 -11.98 0.39
C ALA A 283 4.89 -10.54 0.34
N GLY A 284 5.88 -10.20 1.17
CA GLY A 284 6.50 -8.89 1.17
C GLY A 284 7.20 -8.55 -0.14
N GLY A 285 7.96 -9.50 -0.70
CA GLY A 285 8.60 -9.35 -2.02
C GLY A 285 7.58 -9.19 -3.16
N ALA A 286 6.53 -10.00 -3.14
CA ALA A 286 5.48 -9.95 -4.15
C ALA A 286 4.67 -8.65 -4.09
N PHE A 287 4.37 -8.11 -2.89
CA PHE A 287 3.76 -6.78 -2.77
C PHE A 287 4.70 -5.67 -3.23
N ALA A 288 6.00 -5.79 -3.02
CA ALA A 288 6.95 -4.82 -3.55
C ALA A 288 6.93 -4.80 -5.09
N MET A 289 6.77 -5.97 -5.75
CA MET A 289 6.56 -6.03 -7.21
C MET A 289 5.24 -5.36 -7.63
N LEU A 290 4.14 -5.56 -6.89
CA LEU A 290 2.87 -4.88 -7.14
C LEU A 290 3.01 -3.35 -7.08
N PHE A 291 3.88 -2.85 -6.21
CA PHE A 291 4.21 -1.43 -6.09
C PHE A 291 5.33 -0.97 -7.02
N ASN A 292 5.63 -1.76 -8.05
CA ASN A 292 6.63 -1.45 -9.07
C ASN A 292 8.02 -1.15 -8.50
N SER A 293 8.45 -1.89 -7.47
CA SER A 293 9.80 -1.82 -6.93
C SER A 293 10.79 -2.59 -7.82
N SER A 294 12.05 -2.16 -7.88
CA SER A 294 13.09 -2.95 -8.54
C SER A 294 13.27 -4.33 -7.88
N ALA A 295 13.79 -5.31 -8.59
CA ALA A 295 14.00 -6.67 -8.06
C ALA A 295 14.86 -6.69 -6.79
N ARG A 296 15.91 -5.85 -6.74
CA ARG A 296 16.77 -5.71 -5.54
C ARG A 296 15.99 -5.15 -4.35
N THR A 297 15.17 -4.14 -4.59
CA THR A 297 14.32 -3.52 -3.58
C THR A 297 13.22 -4.49 -3.13
N ALA A 298 12.64 -5.27 -4.04
CA ALA A 298 11.64 -6.28 -3.71
C ALA A 298 12.23 -7.39 -2.82
N LEU A 299 13.46 -7.84 -3.10
CA LEU A 299 14.17 -8.79 -2.26
C LEU A 299 14.42 -8.22 -0.84
N ALA A 300 14.93 -6.98 -0.76
CA ALA A 300 15.19 -6.32 0.52
C ALA A 300 13.89 -6.10 1.33
N ALA A 301 12.80 -5.69 0.67
CA ALA A 301 11.49 -5.56 1.29
C ALA A 301 10.95 -6.91 1.79
N GLY A 302 11.15 -7.99 1.03
CA GLY A 302 10.80 -9.35 1.46
C GLY A 302 11.58 -9.78 2.71
N LEU A 303 12.90 -9.56 2.75
CA LEU A 303 13.72 -9.85 3.94
C LEU A 303 13.28 -9.03 5.16
N LEU A 304 12.98 -7.76 4.96
CA LEU A 304 12.49 -6.91 6.05
C LEU A 304 11.09 -7.35 6.52
N ALA A 305 10.24 -7.78 5.59
CA ALA A 305 8.93 -8.35 5.88
C ALA A 305 9.04 -9.67 6.68
N LEU A 306 9.99 -10.54 6.31
CA LEU A 306 10.31 -11.75 7.07
C LEU A 306 10.65 -11.39 8.52
N CYS A 307 11.60 -10.50 8.74
CA CYS A 307 12.06 -10.14 10.09
C CYS A 307 10.94 -9.47 10.90
N ALA A 308 10.30 -8.44 10.35
CA ALA A 308 9.32 -7.63 11.07
C ALA A 308 8.01 -8.38 11.34
N ASN A 309 7.49 -9.11 10.35
CA ASN A 309 6.25 -9.86 10.57
C ASN A 309 6.46 -11.08 11.44
N SER A 310 7.63 -11.75 11.37
CA SER A 310 7.97 -12.82 12.32
C SER A 310 8.07 -12.29 13.76
N LEU A 311 8.65 -11.10 13.96
CA LEU A 311 8.64 -10.43 15.26
C LEU A 311 7.21 -10.19 15.75
N ARG A 312 6.35 -9.61 14.89
CA ARG A 312 4.94 -9.36 15.22
C ARG A 312 4.22 -10.65 15.63
N LEU A 313 4.40 -11.72 14.85
CA LEU A 313 3.74 -13.00 15.11
C LEU A 313 4.29 -13.64 16.40
N ALA A 314 5.60 -13.61 16.63
CA ALA A 314 6.20 -14.14 17.85
C ALA A 314 5.74 -13.39 19.10
N LEU A 315 5.63 -12.05 19.04
CA LEU A 315 5.10 -11.25 20.14
C LEU A 315 3.61 -11.59 20.41
N SER A 316 2.83 -11.81 19.35
CA SER A 316 1.42 -12.23 19.50
C SER A 316 1.29 -13.64 20.05
N ASP A 317 2.14 -14.57 19.62
CA ASP A 317 2.17 -15.95 20.15
C ASP A 317 2.62 -15.96 21.64
N ALA A 318 3.43 -14.98 22.06
CA ALA A 318 3.81 -14.75 23.46
C ALA A 318 2.71 -14.05 24.30
N GLY A 319 1.53 -13.80 23.74
CA GLY A 319 0.39 -13.20 24.44
C GLY A 319 0.30 -11.66 24.34
N MET A 320 1.16 -11.01 23.56
CA MET A 320 1.04 -9.58 23.35
C MET A 320 -0.17 -9.26 22.45
N MET A 321 -0.93 -8.21 22.77
CA MET A 321 -2.03 -7.73 21.94
C MET A 321 -1.53 -7.34 20.54
N LEU A 322 -2.37 -7.49 19.51
CA LEU A 322 -2.02 -7.29 18.11
C LEU A 322 -1.50 -5.87 17.79
N ALA A 323 -2.10 -4.83 18.37
CA ALA A 323 -1.71 -3.46 18.09
C ALA A 323 -0.29 -3.12 18.62
N PRO A 324 0.08 -3.39 19.89
CA PRO A 324 1.47 -3.27 20.35
C PRO A 324 2.47 -4.11 19.53
N ALA A 325 2.13 -5.36 19.19
CA ALA A 325 3.01 -6.19 18.38
C ALA A 325 3.24 -5.58 16.98
N ALA A 326 2.19 -5.03 16.35
CA ALA A 326 2.29 -4.32 15.09
C ALA A 326 3.11 -3.03 15.20
N PHE A 327 3.00 -2.29 16.30
CA PHE A 327 3.80 -1.11 16.58
C PHE A 327 5.31 -1.43 16.58
N PHE A 328 5.75 -2.43 17.36
CA PHE A 328 7.16 -2.80 17.42
C PHE A 328 7.69 -3.29 16.06
N ALA A 329 6.92 -4.06 15.34
CA ALA A 329 7.30 -4.51 14.00
C ALA A 329 7.44 -3.33 13.02
N ALA A 330 6.49 -2.37 13.02
CA ALA A 330 6.55 -1.18 12.19
C ALA A 330 7.71 -0.24 12.61
N LEU A 331 8.02 -0.15 13.90
CA LEU A 331 9.18 0.58 14.40
C LEU A 331 10.49 0.00 13.83
N VAL A 332 10.65 -1.32 13.84
CA VAL A 332 11.81 -1.98 13.23
C VAL A 332 11.90 -1.68 11.73
N ILE A 333 10.78 -1.80 11.00
CA ILE A 333 10.74 -1.42 9.57
C ILE A 333 11.18 0.01 9.36
N GLY A 334 10.65 0.94 10.15
CA GLY A 334 10.96 2.35 10.04
C GLY A 334 12.44 2.66 10.32
N LEU A 335 13.03 2.06 11.36
CA LEU A 335 14.45 2.23 11.70
C LEU A 335 15.36 1.69 10.60
N VAL A 336 15.08 0.49 10.08
CA VAL A 336 15.85 -0.09 8.96
C VAL A 336 15.72 0.78 7.70
N ALA A 337 14.52 1.29 7.41
CA ALA A 337 14.31 2.18 6.27
C ALA A 337 15.09 3.50 6.39
N VAL A 338 15.19 4.08 7.61
CA VAL A 338 16.01 5.26 7.89
C VAL A 338 17.49 4.97 7.63
N LEU A 339 18.00 3.85 8.14
CA LEU A 339 19.40 3.44 7.92
C LEU A 339 19.71 3.16 6.45
N ALA A 340 18.77 2.53 5.72
CA ALA A 340 18.90 2.27 4.29
C ALA A 340 18.94 3.57 3.45
N ASP A 341 18.10 4.56 3.77
CA ASP A 341 18.12 5.88 3.13
C ASP A 341 19.45 6.61 3.38
N GLN A 342 19.91 6.64 4.64
CA GLN A 342 21.14 7.32 5.03
C GLN A 342 22.41 6.68 4.46
N ARG A 343 22.46 5.36 4.42
CA ARG A 343 23.69 4.61 4.05
C ARG A 343 23.75 4.26 2.57
N TYR A 344 22.60 4.00 1.93
CA TYR A 344 22.54 3.45 0.57
C TYR A 344 21.68 4.29 -0.38
N ASN A 345 21.14 5.43 0.07
CA ASN A 345 20.22 6.27 -0.71
C ASN A 345 18.99 5.52 -1.25
N VAL A 346 18.51 4.51 -0.51
CA VAL A 346 17.30 3.77 -0.85
C VAL A 346 16.10 4.57 -0.34
N PRO A 347 15.11 4.91 -1.17
CA PRO A 347 13.93 5.64 -0.73
C PRO A 347 13.23 4.91 0.42
N ARG A 348 12.90 5.61 1.51
CA ARG A 348 12.25 5.01 2.69
C ARG A 348 10.97 4.28 2.33
N ILE A 349 10.18 4.86 1.42
CA ILE A 349 8.92 4.27 0.98
C ILE A 349 9.12 2.87 0.35
N ALA A 350 10.25 2.67 -0.33
CA ALA A 350 10.61 1.39 -0.94
C ALA A 350 10.78 0.26 0.09
N MET A 351 11.26 0.62 1.28
CA MET A 351 11.51 -0.33 2.37
C MET A 351 10.33 -0.44 3.34
N THR A 352 9.38 0.50 3.34
CA THR A 352 8.30 0.54 4.33
C THR A 352 6.97 -0.01 3.81
N VAL A 353 6.59 0.32 2.57
CA VAL A 353 5.22 0.06 2.08
C VAL A 353 4.90 -1.43 2.05
N ALA A 354 5.69 -2.23 1.34
CA ALA A 354 5.39 -3.66 1.18
C ALA A 354 5.46 -4.44 2.51
N PRO A 355 6.49 -4.29 3.36
CA PRO A 355 6.53 -4.95 4.66
C PRO A 355 5.38 -4.56 5.60
N VAL A 356 4.93 -3.30 5.56
CA VAL A 356 3.79 -2.85 6.38
C VAL A 356 2.48 -3.42 5.87
N VAL A 357 2.29 -3.48 4.54
CA VAL A 357 1.05 -3.99 3.93
C VAL A 357 0.77 -5.44 4.33
N ILE A 358 1.77 -6.30 4.47
CA ILE A 358 1.55 -7.68 4.92
C ILE A 358 1.10 -7.79 6.38
N MET A 359 1.30 -6.75 7.18
CA MET A 359 0.85 -6.70 8.58
C MET A 359 -0.51 -6.01 8.74
N MET A 360 -1.10 -5.55 7.62
CA MET A 360 -2.42 -4.93 7.65
C MET A 360 -3.48 -5.90 8.17
N PRO A 361 -4.37 -5.43 9.02
CA PRO A 361 -5.42 -6.25 9.62
C PRO A 361 -6.59 -6.49 8.65
N GLY A 362 -6.29 -6.91 7.42
CA GLY A 362 -7.28 -7.09 6.35
C GLY A 362 -8.34 -8.13 6.69
N VAL A 363 -7.99 -9.14 7.46
CA VAL A 363 -8.95 -10.14 7.97
C VAL A 363 -10.01 -9.45 8.83
N TYR A 364 -9.60 -8.58 9.77
CA TYR A 364 -10.56 -7.83 10.61
C TYR A 364 -11.42 -6.86 9.80
N ALA A 365 -10.84 -6.24 8.76
CA ALA A 365 -11.59 -5.36 7.87
C ALA A 365 -12.71 -6.10 7.12
N PHE A 366 -12.47 -7.34 6.70
CA PHE A 366 -13.48 -8.16 6.04
C PHE A 366 -14.41 -8.87 7.02
N GLU A 367 -13.89 -9.31 8.17
CA GLU A 367 -14.69 -9.90 9.25
C GLU A 367 -15.76 -8.90 9.74
N MET A 368 -15.39 -7.62 9.90
CA MET A 368 -16.33 -6.54 10.20
C MET A 368 -17.51 -6.54 9.22
N VAL A 369 -17.24 -6.63 7.91
CA VAL A 369 -18.27 -6.62 6.88
C VAL A 369 -19.19 -7.84 6.96
N VAL A 370 -18.60 -9.00 7.14
CA VAL A 370 -19.35 -10.26 7.27
C VAL A 370 -20.27 -10.25 8.49
N LEU A 371 -19.73 -9.82 9.63
CA LEU A 371 -20.48 -9.72 10.89
C LEU A 371 -21.59 -8.67 10.79
N PHE A 372 -21.32 -7.54 10.13
CA PHE A 372 -22.33 -6.50 9.87
C PHE A 372 -23.50 -7.05 9.04
N ASN A 373 -23.21 -7.76 7.94
CA ASN A 373 -24.22 -8.38 7.09
C ASN A 373 -25.04 -9.46 7.82
N ARG A 374 -24.50 -10.07 8.87
CA ARG A 374 -25.21 -11.04 9.73
C ARG A 374 -26.01 -10.40 10.87
N GLY A 375 -25.99 -9.08 10.98
CA GLY A 375 -26.64 -8.36 12.08
C GLY A 375 -25.91 -8.45 13.43
N GLN A 376 -24.70 -8.97 13.45
CA GLN A 376 -23.84 -9.10 14.63
C GLN A 376 -23.07 -7.78 14.86
N MET A 377 -23.80 -6.76 15.29
CA MET A 377 -23.28 -5.37 15.36
C MET A 377 -22.12 -5.20 16.35
N ILE A 378 -22.20 -5.84 17.51
CA ILE A 378 -21.18 -5.68 18.58
C ILE A 378 -19.85 -6.27 18.10
N GLU A 379 -19.88 -7.47 17.56
CA GLU A 379 -18.70 -8.15 17.01
C GLU A 379 -18.13 -7.41 15.81
N ALA A 380 -18.98 -6.85 14.95
CA ALA A 380 -18.56 -6.03 13.82
C ALA A 380 -17.83 -4.75 14.28
N LEU A 381 -18.33 -4.10 15.34
CA LEU A 381 -17.66 -2.94 15.96
C LEU A 381 -16.33 -3.32 16.61
N GLN A 382 -16.24 -4.46 17.26
CA GLN A 382 -14.98 -4.98 17.82
C GLN A 382 -13.94 -5.25 16.74
N ALA A 383 -14.33 -5.89 15.63
CA ALA A 383 -13.44 -6.12 14.49
C ALA A 383 -12.98 -4.79 13.85
N SER A 384 -13.89 -3.80 13.73
CA SER A 384 -13.59 -2.45 13.24
C SER A 384 -12.59 -1.72 14.14
N ALA A 385 -12.81 -1.74 15.45
CA ALA A 385 -11.92 -1.13 16.42
C ALA A 385 -10.52 -1.79 16.38
N SER A 386 -10.46 -3.12 16.36
CA SER A 386 -9.21 -3.87 16.24
C SER A 386 -8.45 -3.52 14.98
N CYS A 387 -9.15 -3.40 13.85
CA CYS A 387 -8.58 -2.95 12.58
C CYS A 387 -7.97 -1.55 12.71
N GLY A 388 -8.73 -0.59 13.26
CA GLY A 388 -8.28 0.79 13.46
C GLY A 388 -7.07 0.89 14.39
N PHE A 389 -7.05 0.17 15.52
CA PHE A 389 -5.92 0.15 16.45
C PHE A 389 -4.65 -0.42 15.83
N VAL A 390 -4.74 -1.50 15.03
CA VAL A 390 -3.57 -2.07 14.36
C VAL A 390 -3.03 -1.11 13.30
N ILE A 391 -3.90 -0.49 12.47
CA ILE A 391 -3.47 0.51 11.48
C ILE A 391 -2.82 1.71 12.17
N GLY A 392 -3.42 2.19 13.27
CA GLY A 392 -2.86 3.25 14.11
C GLY A 392 -1.48 2.89 14.67
N ALA A 393 -1.32 1.69 15.19
CA ALA A 393 -0.06 1.18 15.72
C ALA A 393 1.03 1.10 14.65
N LEU A 394 0.70 0.62 13.44
CA LEU A 394 1.63 0.61 12.31
C LEU A 394 2.09 2.03 11.93
N ALA A 395 1.15 2.99 11.84
CA ALA A 395 1.47 4.38 11.53
C ALA A 395 2.33 5.02 12.62
N MET A 396 2.00 4.78 13.90
CA MET A 396 2.77 5.29 15.06
C MET A 396 4.18 4.70 15.12
N GLY A 397 4.34 3.40 14.85
CA GLY A 397 5.65 2.75 14.80
C GLY A 397 6.57 3.37 13.74
N LEU A 398 6.04 3.59 12.52
CA LEU A 398 6.77 4.28 11.45
C LEU A 398 7.08 5.74 11.81
N ALA A 399 6.13 6.46 12.42
CA ALA A 399 6.32 7.86 12.83
C ALA A 399 7.40 7.97 13.92
N THR A 400 7.38 7.08 14.91
CA THR A 400 8.39 7.02 15.98
C THR A 400 9.79 6.81 15.42
N ALA A 401 9.95 5.91 14.45
CA ALA A 401 11.24 5.69 13.78
C ALA A 401 11.79 6.97 13.12
N ARG A 402 10.94 7.87 12.63
CA ARG A 402 11.36 9.13 12.02
C ARG A 402 12.05 10.07 13.02
N PHE A 403 11.65 10.06 14.30
CA PHE A 403 12.31 10.90 15.31
C PHE A 403 13.79 10.57 15.48
N PHE A 404 14.20 9.34 15.24
CA PHE A 404 15.61 8.95 15.27
C PHE A 404 16.39 9.38 14.01
N SER A 405 15.73 9.94 13.01
CA SER A 405 16.36 10.40 11.76
C SER A 405 16.57 11.92 11.71
N LEU A 406 16.06 12.66 12.69
CA LEU A 406 16.13 14.14 12.74
C LEU A 406 17.44 14.66 13.36
N LYS A 407 18.47 13.82 13.47
CA LYS A 407 19.82 14.22 13.90
C LYS A 407 20.80 14.23 12.75
#